data_8e6d3e3d896336c4c706e2805af973ca
#
_entry.id   8e6d3e3d896336c4c706e2805af973ca
#
_cell.length_a   1.000
_cell.length_b   1.000
_cell.length_c   1.000
_cell.angle_alpha   90.00
_cell.angle_beta   90.00
_cell.angle_gamma   90.00
#
_symmetry.space_group_name_H-M   'P 1'
#
loop_
_entity.id
_entity.type
_entity.pdbx_description
1 polymer ?
#
loop_
_entity_poly.entity_id
_entity_poly.type
_entity_poly.pdbx_seq_one_letter_code
_entity_poly.pdbx_strand_id
1 'polypeptide(L)'
;MNCPKCGTPLENTYRCPKCEYEEPMMKRIIRASNYHYNVGLSKARIRDLSGAITSLQMSLKYNKRHTNARNLLGLVYFQMGETVSALSEWVISVHFQSKGNIARNYIKK
;
A
#
# COMPACT_ATOMS: atom_id res chain seq x y z
N MET A 1 -6.38 -4.31 14.61
CA MET A 1 -7.07 -5.61 14.85
C MET A 1 -6.12 -6.58 15.55
N ASN A 2 -6.61 -7.29 16.52
CA ASN A 2 -5.80 -8.27 17.24
C ASN A 2 -6.25 -9.69 16.89
N CYS A 3 -5.31 -10.62 16.95
CA CYS A 3 -5.62 -12.03 16.72
C CYS A 3 -6.62 -12.54 17.78
N PRO A 4 -7.76 -13.12 17.36
CA PRO A 4 -8.76 -13.59 18.32
C PRO A 4 -8.30 -14.80 19.14
N LYS A 5 -7.25 -15.51 18.70
CA LYS A 5 -6.75 -16.66 19.45
C LYS A 5 -5.69 -16.30 20.47
N CYS A 6 -4.74 -15.43 20.15
CA CYS A 6 -3.61 -15.14 21.03
C CYS A 6 -3.45 -13.67 21.40
N GLY A 7 -4.25 -12.78 20.82
CA GLY A 7 -4.20 -11.35 21.11
C GLY A 7 -3.07 -10.59 20.44
N THR A 8 -2.23 -11.26 19.64
CA THR A 8 -1.15 -10.58 18.91
C THR A 8 -1.72 -9.59 17.91
N PRO A 9 -1.23 -8.34 17.85
CA PRO A 9 -1.73 -7.37 16.87
C PRO A 9 -1.53 -7.85 15.44
N LEU A 10 -2.63 -7.77 14.65
CA LEU A 10 -2.60 -8.05 13.21
C LEU A 10 -2.62 -6.72 12.47
N GLU A 11 -1.46 -6.24 12.08
CA GLU A 11 -1.41 -4.96 11.39
C GLU A 11 -1.38 -5.21 9.90
N ASN A 12 -0.79 -5.31 9.09
CA ASN A 12 -0.85 -5.46 7.66
C ASN A 12 -0.80 -6.93 7.21
N THR A 13 -1.42 -7.81 7.99
CA THR A 13 -1.42 -9.23 7.68
C THR A 13 -2.70 -9.89 8.18
N TYR A 14 -3.14 -10.94 7.50
CA TYR A 14 -4.29 -11.73 7.90
C TYR A 14 -3.89 -13.00 8.66
N ARG A 15 -2.59 -13.31 8.68
CA ARG A 15 -2.05 -14.50 9.35
C ARG A 15 -1.27 -14.09 10.58
N CYS A 16 -1.65 -14.63 11.73
CA CYS A 16 -0.95 -14.34 12.96
C CYS A 16 0.46 -14.97 12.92
N PRO A 17 1.53 -14.18 13.11
CA PRO A 17 2.87 -14.74 13.07
C PRO A 17 3.18 -15.63 14.27
N LYS A 18 2.38 -15.53 15.34
CA LYS A 18 2.62 -16.27 16.57
C LYS A 18 1.89 -17.60 16.63
N CYS A 19 0.60 -17.62 16.24
CA CYS A 19 -0.22 -18.84 16.31
C CYS A 19 -0.71 -19.33 14.96
N GLU A 20 -0.32 -18.66 13.87
CA GLU A 20 -0.67 -19.02 12.50
C GLU A 20 -2.16 -18.96 12.16
N TYR A 21 -2.97 -18.34 13.03
CA TYR A 21 -4.38 -18.16 12.75
C TYR A 21 -4.58 -17.20 11.57
N GLU A 22 -5.44 -17.55 10.62
CA GLU A 22 -5.79 -16.71 9.50
C GLU A 22 -7.16 -16.07 9.73
N GLU A 23 -7.21 -14.73 9.76
CA GLU A 23 -8.46 -14.00 9.89
C GLU A 23 -9.14 -13.89 8.52
N PRO A 24 -10.32 -14.54 8.30
CA PRO A 24 -10.91 -14.62 6.96
C PRO A 24 -11.28 -13.27 6.36
N MET A 25 -11.87 -12.37 7.17
CA MET A 25 -12.29 -11.06 6.66
C MET A 25 -11.07 -10.22 6.28
N MET A 26 -10.07 -10.18 7.14
CA MET A 26 -8.84 -9.46 6.88
C MET A 26 -8.11 -10.03 5.67
N LYS A 27 -8.15 -11.35 5.50
CA LYS A 27 -7.58 -12.02 4.33
C LYS A 27 -8.22 -11.53 3.04
N ARG A 28 -9.55 -11.39 3.01
CA ARG A 28 -10.28 -10.89 1.85
C ARG A 28 -9.89 -9.44 1.54
N ILE A 29 -9.81 -8.61 2.56
CA ILE A 29 -9.48 -7.20 2.42
C ILE A 29 -8.06 -7.05 1.87
N ILE A 30 -7.10 -7.77 2.43
CA ILE A 30 -5.71 -7.71 1.98
C ILE A 30 -5.57 -8.24 0.55
N ARG A 31 -6.27 -9.31 0.21
CA ARG A 31 -6.25 -9.85 -1.16
C ARG A 31 -6.84 -8.86 -2.17
N ALA A 32 -7.93 -8.19 -1.80
CA ALA A 32 -8.54 -7.17 -2.66
C ALA A 32 -7.57 -6.00 -2.87
N SER A 33 -6.93 -5.54 -1.78
CA SER A 33 -5.93 -4.49 -1.86
C SER A 33 -4.77 -4.88 -2.78
N ASN A 34 -4.24 -6.09 -2.63
CA ASN A 34 -3.13 -6.58 -3.45
C ASN A 34 -3.53 -6.74 -4.91
N TYR A 35 -4.76 -7.18 -5.18
CA TYR A 35 -5.27 -7.28 -6.55
C TYR A 35 -5.26 -5.91 -7.23
N HIS A 36 -5.82 -4.90 -6.57
CA HIS A 36 -5.85 -3.56 -7.13
C HIS A 36 -4.45 -2.95 -7.27
N TYR A 37 -3.54 -3.26 -6.35
CA TYR A 37 -2.15 -2.86 -6.46
C TYR A 37 -1.51 -3.45 -7.72
N ASN A 38 -1.72 -4.75 -7.96
CA ASN A 38 -1.15 -5.43 -9.12
C ASN A 38 -1.72 -4.87 -10.43
N VAL A 39 -3.02 -4.57 -10.47
CA VAL A 39 -3.64 -3.93 -11.62
C VAL A 39 -3.03 -2.55 -11.86
N GLY A 40 -2.86 -1.76 -10.80
CA GLY A 40 -2.25 -0.46 -10.88
C GLY A 40 -0.80 -0.53 -11.39
N LEU A 41 -0.04 -1.50 -10.91
CA LEU A 41 1.33 -1.72 -11.35
C LEU A 41 1.39 -2.03 -12.86
N SER A 42 0.50 -2.91 -13.33
CA SER A 42 0.43 -3.25 -14.75
C SER A 42 0.09 -2.04 -15.61
N LYS A 43 -0.87 -1.22 -15.16
CA LYS A 43 -1.25 0.00 -15.87
C LYS A 43 -0.12 1.02 -15.89
N ALA A 44 0.62 1.15 -14.79
CA ALA A 44 1.76 2.05 -14.74
C ALA A 44 2.85 1.63 -15.73
N ARG A 45 3.06 0.32 -15.90
CA ARG A 45 4.06 -0.20 -16.84
C ARG A 45 3.74 0.13 -18.29
N ILE A 46 2.47 0.17 -18.65
CA ILE A 46 2.04 0.53 -20.02
C ILE A 46 1.73 2.02 -20.16
N ARG A 47 2.12 2.81 -19.15
CA ARG A 47 1.93 4.27 -19.14
C ARG A 47 0.48 4.74 -19.07
N ASP A 48 -0.43 3.89 -18.63
CA ASP A 48 -1.81 4.31 -18.33
C ASP A 48 -1.83 4.89 -16.92
N LEU A 49 -1.35 6.12 -16.78
CA LEU A 49 -1.14 6.73 -15.46
C LEU A 49 -2.46 7.03 -14.76
N SER A 50 -3.47 7.50 -15.48
CA SER A 50 -4.80 7.75 -14.88
C SER A 50 -5.42 6.47 -14.35
N GLY A 51 -5.36 5.38 -15.12
CA GLY A 51 -5.87 4.08 -14.70
C GLY A 51 -5.09 3.53 -13.53
N ALA A 52 -3.76 3.74 -13.52
CA ALA A 52 -2.93 3.32 -12.40
C ALA A 52 -3.33 4.04 -11.11
N ILE A 53 -3.56 5.35 -11.17
CA ILE A 53 -3.99 6.13 -10.00
C ILE A 53 -5.30 5.58 -9.45
N THR A 54 -6.29 5.34 -10.31
CA THR A 54 -7.59 4.80 -9.89
C THR A 54 -7.43 3.46 -9.18
N SER A 55 -6.66 2.55 -9.77
CA SER A 55 -6.44 1.22 -9.18
C SER A 55 -5.69 1.29 -7.86
N LEU A 56 -4.66 2.15 -7.77
CA LEU A 56 -3.89 2.29 -6.55
C LEU A 56 -4.71 2.94 -5.44
N GLN A 57 -5.59 3.89 -5.77
CA GLN A 57 -6.50 4.47 -4.79
C GLN A 57 -7.47 3.42 -4.27
N MET A 58 -7.95 2.50 -5.11
CA MET A 58 -8.78 1.39 -4.67
C MET A 58 -8.02 0.46 -3.74
N SER A 59 -6.76 0.16 -4.07
CA SER A 59 -5.90 -0.64 -3.20
C SER A 59 -5.80 -0.03 -1.80
N LEU A 60 -5.57 1.28 -1.72
CA LEU A 60 -5.45 2.00 -0.46
C LEU A 60 -6.79 2.14 0.27
N LYS A 61 -7.90 2.09 -0.44
CA LYS A 61 -9.23 2.09 0.18
C LYS A 61 -9.44 0.80 0.98
N TYR A 62 -8.96 -0.33 0.46
CA TYR A 62 -9.04 -1.59 1.17
C TYR A 62 -7.99 -1.73 2.26
N ASN A 63 -6.78 -1.20 2.03
CA ASN A 63 -5.69 -1.29 3.00
C ASN A 63 -4.86 -0.01 2.98
N LYS A 64 -5.15 0.89 3.91
CA LYS A 64 -4.45 2.19 4.03
C LYS A 64 -2.96 2.03 4.30
N ARG A 65 -2.55 0.90 4.87
CA ARG A 65 -1.15 0.63 5.24
C ARG A 65 -0.38 -0.10 4.14
N HIS A 66 -0.96 -0.24 2.95
CA HIS A 66 -0.26 -0.88 1.83
C HIS A 66 0.82 0.08 1.31
N THR A 67 2.00 0.02 1.90
CA THR A 67 3.08 0.97 1.61
C THR A 67 3.56 0.88 0.16
N ASN A 68 3.61 -0.32 -0.41
CA ASN A 68 4.01 -0.49 -1.80
C ASN A 68 3.05 0.22 -2.77
N ALA A 69 1.74 0.12 -2.51
CA ALA A 69 0.75 0.82 -3.32
C ALA A 69 0.90 2.33 -3.19
N ARG A 70 1.15 2.82 -1.98
CA ARG A 70 1.32 4.24 -1.72
C ARG A 70 2.59 4.78 -2.37
N ASN A 71 3.68 4.02 -2.29
CA ASN A 71 4.94 4.40 -2.93
C ASN A 71 4.79 4.46 -4.46
N LEU A 72 4.13 3.48 -5.04
CA LEU A 72 3.88 3.46 -6.48
C LEU A 72 2.97 4.61 -6.91
N LEU A 73 1.93 4.89 -6.12
CA LEU A 73 1.03 6.01 -6.38
C LEU A 73 1.82 7.33 -6.39
N GLY A 74 2.74 7.51 -5.46
CA GLY A 74 3.62 8.67 -5.43
C GLY A 74 4.46 8.78 -6.70
N LEU A 75 5.03 7.67 -7.17
CA LEU A 75 5.81 7.66 -8.40
C LEU A 75 4.97 8.04 -9.62
N VAL A 76 3.73 7.55 -9.67
CA VAL A 76 2.81 7.88 -10.77
C VAL A 76 2.46 9.38 -10.75
N TYR A 77 2.15 9.92 -9.58
CA TYR A 77 1.91 11.36 -9.44
C TYR A 77 3.12 12.18 -9.89
N PHE A 78 4.31 11.74 -9.47
CA PHE A 78 5.54 12.44 -9.85
C PHE A 78 5.73 12.46 -11.37
N GLN A 79 5.44 11.35 -12.05
CA GLN A 79 5.52 11.27 -13.51
C GLN A 79 4.51 12.17 -14.20
N MET A 80 3.39 12.46 -13.55
CA MET A 80 2.38 13.38 -14.07
C MET A 80 2.69 14.84 -13.75
N GLY A 81 3.77 15.11 -13.04
CA GLY A 81 4.13 16.46 -12.63
C GLY A 81 3.46 16.96 -11.37
N GLU A 82 2.70 16.10 -10.68
CA GLU A 82 2.02 16.44 -9.44
C GLU A 82 2.92 16.16 -8.24
N THR A 83 3.95 16.99 -8.07
CA THR A 83 5.01 16.79 -7.09
C THR A 83 4.48 16.84 -5.66
N VAL A 84 3.53 17.75 -5.37
CA VAL A 84 2.97 17.89 -4.02
C VAL A 84 2.22 16.62 -3.62
N SER A 85 1.41 16.09 -4.52
CA SER A 85 0.68 14.83 -4.28
C SER A 85 1.63 13.67 -4.07
N ALA A 86 2.71 13.61 -4.88
CA ALA A 86 3.73 12.57 -4.75
C ALA A 86 4.40 12.61 -3.37
N LEU A 87 4.82 13.79 -2.93
CA LEU A 87 5.44 13.97 -1.63
C LEU A 87 4.49 13.59 -0.50
N SER A 88 3.22 13.95 -0.61
CA SER A 88 2.21 13.60 0.40
C SER A 88 2.10 12.09 0.57
N GLU A 89 2.05 11.35 -0.55
CA GLU A 89 1.95 9.89 -0.49
C GLU A 89 3.19 9.27 0.12
N TRP A 90 4.39 9.76 -0.22
CA TRP A 90 5.63 9.23 0.32
C TRP A 90 5.78 9.51 1.81
N VAL A 91 5.38 10.71 2.27
CA VAL A 91 5.41 11.04 3.70
C VAL A 91 4.50 10.13 4.49
N ILE A 92 3.28 9.87 3.99
CA ILE A 92 2.34 8.95 4.64
C ILE A 92 2.91 7.53 4.66
N SER A 93 3.55 7.10 3.57
CA SER A 93 4.16 5.78 3.48
C SER A 93 5.24 5.60 4.56
N VAL A 94 6.11 6.59 4.72
CA VAL A 94 7.16 6.57 5.74
C VAL A 94 6.56 6.55 7.14
N HIS A 95 5.44 7.22 7.36
CA HIS A 95 4.74 7.21 8.64
C HIS A 95 4.30 5.79 9.03
N PHE A 96 3.76 5.02 8.07
CA PHE A 96 3.30 3.67 8.34
C PHE A 96 4.44 2.65 8.42
N GLN A 97 5.50 2.85 7.66
CA GLN A 97 6.64 1.94 7.61
C GLN A 97 7.92 2.74 7.38
N SER A 98 8.52 3.22 8.47
CA SER A 98 9.71 4.07 8.36
C SER A 98 10.98 3.27 8.07
N LYS A 99 11.10 2.06 8.64
CA LYS A 99 12.32 1.26 8.52
C LYS A 99 12.31 0.47 7.21
N GLY A 100 13.36 0.66 6.41
CA GLY A 100 13.50 -0.04 5.14
C GLY A 100 12.59 0.46 4.03
N ASN A 101 11.92 1.59 4.23
CA ASN A 101 10.99 2.12 3.24
C ASN A 101 11.73 2.93 2.18
N ILE A 102 11.59 2.51 0.93
CA ILE A 102 12.24 3.15 -0.22
C ILE A 102 11.74 4.58 -0.45
N ALA A 103 10.54 4.94 0.03
CA ALA A 103 10.01 6.29 -0.08
C ALA A 103 10.88 7.33 0.62
N ARG A 104 11.62 6.95 1.66
CA ARG A 104 12.55 7.85 2.33
C ARG A 104 13.61 8.36 1.37
N ASN A 105 14.05 7.51 0.46
CA ASN A 105 15.04 7.89 -0.55
C ASN A 105 14.46 8.87 -1.57
N TYR A 106 13.18 8.72 -1.90
CA TYR A 106 12.50 9.63 -2.82
C TYR A 106 12.32 11.02 -2.22
N ILE A 107 11.97 11.09 -0.93
CA ILE A 107 11.78 12.37 -0.21
C ILE A 107 13.08 13.16 -0.14
N LYS A 108 14.21 12.46 0.06
CA LYS A 108 15.52 13.11 0.18
C LYS A 108 16.03 13.70 -1.13
N LYS A 109 15.48 13.31 -2.25
CA LYS A 109 15.84 13.86 -3.54
C LYS A 109 15.05 15.12 -3.83
#